data_9e07ae3d17a8e1737a43c493d9c2fa30
#
_entry.id   9e07ae3d17a8e1737a43c493d9c2fa30
#
_cell.length_a   1.000
_cell.length_b   1.000
_cell.length_c   1.000
_cell.angle_alpha   90.00
_cell.angle_beta   90.00
_cell.angle_gamma   90.00
#
_symmetry.space_group_name_H-M   'P 1'
#
loop_
_entity.id
_entity.type
_entity.pdbx_description
1 polymer ?
#
loop_
_entity_poly.entity_id
_entity_poly.type
_entity_poly.pdbx_seq_one_letter_code
_entity_poly.pdbx_strand_id
1 'polypeptide(L)'
;LDPVGGQYLSDNLTVLGLGGRLVLIGLMSGATAEANLGLLMMKRARVIGSTLRARSIGEKALVMDGLKRDVWPRLEDGSIEPIVEARFPMAQTADAHALMATNDTVGKILLTR
;
A
#
# COMPACT_ATOMS: atom_id res chain seq x y z
N LEU A 1 5.90 -0.43 -4.27
CA LEU A 1 4.49 -0.05 -4.09
C LEU A 1 4.41 1.39 -3.61
N ASP A 2 3.46 2.16 -4.15
CA ASP A 2 3.28 3.57 -3.79
C ASP A 2 1.79 3.86 -3.52
N PRO A 3 1.42 4.13 -2.26
CA PRO A 3 0.09 4.60 -1.89
C PRO A 3 -0.04 6.13 -1.90
N VAL A 4 1.08 6.87 -2.02
CA VAL A 4 1.13 8.34 -1.84
C VAL A 4 0.82 9.06 -3.16
N GLY A 5 1.42 8.63 -4.25
CA GLY A 5 1.15 9.18 -5.59
C GLY A 5 1.94 10.44 -5.91
N GLY A 6 1.25 11.52 -6.30
CA GLY A 6 1.82 12.68 -6.98
C GLY A 6 3.14 13.20 -6.44
N GLN A 7 3.22 13.51 -5.15
CA GLN A 7 4.43 14.08 -4.54
C GLN A 7 5.66 13.15 -4.59
N TYR A 8 5.43 11.82 -4.60
CA TYR A 8 6.53 10.84 -4.54
C TYR A 8 7.01 10.37 -5.91
N LEU A 9 6.34 10.73 -7.00
CA LEU A 9 6.65 10.19 -8.31
C LEU A 9 8.10 10.45 -8.73
N SER A 10 8.60 11.67 -8.54
CA SER A 10 9.97 12.06 -8.91
C SER A 10 11.02 11.26 -8.12
N ASP A 11 10.84 11.17 -6.81
CA ASP A 11 11.75 10.45 -5.92
C ASP A 11 11.71 8.95 -6.20
N ASN A 12 10.51 8.40 -6.39
CA ASN A 12 10.33 7.01 -6.78
C ASN A 12 11.04 6.66 -8.08
N LEU A 13 10.95 7.51 -9.11
CA LEU A 13 11.69 7.30 -10.36
C LEU A 13 13.21 7.37 -10.16
N THR A 14 13.65 8.23 -9.24
CA THR A 14 15.08 8.38 -8.91
C THR A 14 15.66 7.15 -8.22
N VAL A 15 14.92 6.53 -7.29
CA VAL A 15 15.41 5.36 -6.55
C VAL A 15 15.20 4.03 -7.29
N LEU A 16 14.35 3.97 -8.32
CA LEU A 16 14.18 2.76 -9.12
C LEU A 16 15.49 2.32 -9.77
N GLY A 17 15.78 1.04 -9.70
CA GLY A 17 16.86 0.42 -10.45
C GLY A 17 16.50 0.21 -11.93
N LEU A 18 17.46 -0.28 -12.72
CA LEU A 18 17.27 -0.62 -14.12
C LEU A 18 16.19 -1.71 -14.28
N GLY A 19 15.21 -1.48 -15.15
CA GLY A 19 14.07 -2.37 -15.34
C GLY A 19 13.06 -2.34 -14.19
N GLY A 20 13.20 -1.40 -13.23
CA GLY A 20 12.37 -1.28 -12.05
C GLY A 20 10.88 -1.04 -12.35
N ARG A 21 10.04 -1.36 -11.39
CA ARG A 21 8.58 -1.20 -11.47
C ARG A 21 8.06 -0.40 -10.29
N LEU A 22 7.36 0.69 -10.58
CA LEU A 22 6.58 1.46 -9.62
C LEU A 22 5.12 1.09 -9.80
N VAL A 23 4.48 0.57 -8.75
CA VAL A 23 3.05 0.24 -8.77
C VAL A 23 2.31 1.23 -7.88
N LEU A 24 1.50 2.09 -8.48
CA LEU A 24 0.64 3.04 -7.79
C LEU A 24 -0.61 2.30 -7.31
N ILE A 25 -0.83 2.28 -6.00
CA ILE A 25 -1.98 1.64 -5.34
C ILE A 25 -2.85 2.65 -4.59
N GLY A 26 -2.41 3.90 -4.50
CA GLY A 26 -3.13 5.01 -3.88
C GLY A 26 -2.62 6.35 -4.37
N LEU A 27 -3.35 7.42 -4.01
CA LEU A 27 -3.08 8.79 -4.45
C LEU A 27 -3.28 9.77 -3.27
N MET A 28 -2.72 9.46 -2.11
CA MET A 28 -2.92 10.23 -0.89
C MET A 28 -2.43 11.68 -0.99
N SER A 29 -1.41 11.94 -1.82
CA SER A 29 -0.87 13.29 -2.07
C SER A 29 -1.37 13.94 -3.36
N GLY A 30 -2.29 13.30 -4.07
CA GLY A 30 -2.86 13.83 -5.32
C GLY A 30 -2.65 12.93 -6.53
N ALA A 31 -3.45 13.19 -7.56
CA ALA A 31 -3.54 12.35 -8.76
C ALA A 31 -2.64 12.83 -9.93
N THR A 32 -2.06 14.01 -9.83
CA THR A 32 -1.24 14.62 -10.87
C THR A 32 0.17 14.89 -10.39
N ALA A 33 1.14 14.62 -11.26
CA ALA A 33 2.55 14.93 -11.02
C ALA A 33 3.30 15.11 -12.33
N GLU A 34 4.39 15.88 -12.29
CA GLU A 34 5.37 15.93 -13.37
C GLU A 34 6.32 14.73 -13.26
N ALA A 35 6.72 14.19 -14.41
CA ALA A 35 7.63 13.05 -14.47
C ALA A 35 8.81 13.32 -15.40
N ASN A 36 10.02 12.97 -14.97
CA ASN A 36 11.21 12.96 -15.82
C ASN A 36 11.18 11.73 -16.75
N LEU A 37 10.68 11.92 -17.98
CA LEU A 37 10.59 10.84 -18.98
C LEU A 37 11.95 10.33 -19.42
N GLY A 38 13.00 11.18 -19.41
CA GLY A 38 14.37 10.77 -19.73
C GLY A 38 14.88 9.75 -18.71
N LEU A 39 14.62 9.97 -17.43
CA LEU A 39 14.97 9.03 -16.36
C LEU A 39 14.21 7.71 -16.50
N LEU A 40 12.91 7.77 -16.82
CA LEU A 40 12.08 6.60 -17.09
C LEU A 40 12.64 5.77 -18.26
N MET A 41 13.04 6.41 -19.34
CA MET A 41 13.63 5.78 -20.53
C MET A 41 15.00 5.15 -20.20
N MET A 42 15.92 5.91 -19.60
CA MET A 42 17.27 5.44 -19.28
C MET A 42 17.24 4.20 -18.38
N LYS A 43 16.33 4.18 -17.42
CA LYS A 43 16.16 3.06 -16.49
C LYS A 43 15.30 1.93 -17.07
N ARG A 44 14.70 2.10 -18.24
CA ARG A 44 13.72 1.13 -18.79
C ARG A 44 12.64 0.76 -17.75
N ALA A 45 12.30 1.74 -16.91
CA ALA A 45 11.39 1.55 -15.79
C ALA A 45 9.92 1.52 -16.25
N ARG A 46 9.05 1.00 -15.40
CA ARG A 46 7.61 0.95 -15.64
C ARG A 46 6.87 1.61 -14.51
N VAL A 47 5.88 2.47 -14.84
CA VAL A 47 4.91 3.00 -13.89
C VAL A 47 3.56 2.34 -14.18
N ILE A 48 2.98 1.69 -13.19
CA ILE A 48 1.81 0.84 -13.33
C ILE A 48 0.75 1.31 -12.35
N GLY A 49 -0.43 1.65 -12.83
CA GLY A 49 -1.60 1.90 -11.98
C GLY A 49 -2.30 0.59 -11.59
N SER A 50 -2.72 0.48 -10.35
CA SER A 50 -3.50 -0.64 -9.84
C SER A 50 -4.62 -0.17 -8.94
N THR A 51 -5.82 -0.70 -9.16
CA THR A 51 -6.97 -0.50 -8.28
C THR A 51 -7.70 -1.82 -8.07
N LEU A 52 -8.11 -2.06 -6.83
CA LEU A 52 -8.91 -3.25 -6.50
C LEU A 52 -10.41 -2.92 -6.52
N ARG A 53 -10.77 -1.69 -6.11
CA ARG A 53 -12.18 -1.29 -5.94
C ARG A 53 -13.01 -1.45 -7.22
N ALA A 54 -12.48 -1.03 -8.37
CA ALA A 54 -13.16 -1.04 -9.65
C ALA A 54 -13.13 -2.39 -10.39
N ARG A 55 -12.40 -3.39 -9.86
CA ARG A 55 -12.34 -4.71 -10.48
C ARG A 55 -13.66 -5.44 -10.35
N SER A 56 -13.97 -6.30 -11.34
CA SER A 56 -15.09 -7.21 -11.29
C SER A 56 -15.02 -8.19 -10.10
N ILE A 57 -16.13 -8.78 -9.72
CA ILE A 57 -16.18 -9.79 -8.64
C ILE A 57 -15.25 -10.97 -8.97
N GLY A 58 -15.25 -11.42 -10.24
CA GLY A 58 -14.39 -12.52 -10.68
C GLY A 58 -12.90 -12.21 -10.53
N GLU A 59 -12.45 -11.01 -10.93
CA GLU A 59 -11.05 -10.60 -10.74
C GLU A 59 -10.67 -10.49 -9.26
N LYS A 60 -11.60 -9.99 -8.43
CA LYS A 60 -11.38 -9.96 -6.97
C LYS A 60 -11.28 -11.36 -6.38
N ALA A 61 -12.10 -12.29 -6.84
CA ALA A 61 -12.04 -13.69 -6.42
C ALA A 61 -10.67 -14.31 -6.72
N LEU A 62 -10.13 -14.11 -7.92
CA LEU A 62 -8.80 -14.60 -8.29
C LEU A 62 -7.68 -14.03 -7.39
N VAL A 63 -7.78 -12.75 -7.03
CA VAL A 63 -6.83 -12.13 -6.08
C VAL A 63 -6.95 -12.78 -4.70
N MET A 64 -8.18 -13.00 -4.22
CA MET A 64 -8.42 -13.66 -2.92
C MET A 64 -7.96 -15.10 -2.89
N ASP A 65 -8.13 -15.85 -3.98
CA ASP A 65 -7.64 -17.23 -4.09
C ASP A 65 -6.11 -17.27 -4.06
N GLY A 66 -5.44 -16.33 -4.75
CA GLY A 66 -4.00 -16.16 -4.67
C GLY A 66 -3.53 -15.83 -3.24
N LEU A 67 -4.22 -14.92 -2.56
CA LEU A 67 -3.91 -14.55 -1.17
C LEU A 67 -4.04 -15.76 -0.23
N LYS A 68 -5.13 -16.52 -0.35
CA LYS A 68 -5.34 -17.73 0.46
C LYS A 68 -4.28 -18.80 0.23
N ARG A 69 -3.86 -18.98 -1.01
CA ARG A 69 -2.86 -19.97 -1.37
C ARG A 69 -1.45 -19.59 -0.92
N ASP A 70 -1.05 -18.34 -1.14
CA ASP A 70 0.35 -17.93 -1.08
C ASP A 70 0.70 -17.14 0.20
N VAL A 71 -0.27 -16.48 0.83
CA VAL A 71 -0.05 -15.59 1.97
C VAL A 71 -0.64 -16.13 3.27
N TRP A 72 -1.85 -16.69 3.21
CA TRP A 72 -2.55 -17.18 4.40
C TRP A 72 -1.74 -18.19 5.22
N PRO A 73 -1.12 -19.22 4.62
CA PRO A 73 -0.27 -20.15 5.37
C PRO A 73 0.89 -19.47 6.10
N ARG A 74 1.41 -18.37 5.53
CA ARG A 74 2.51 -17.62 6.16
C ARG A 74 2.07 -16.74 7.33
N LEU A 75 0.80 -16.38 7.38
CA LEU A 75 0.20 -15.73 8.55
C LEU A 75 -0.05 -16.77 9.66
N GLU A 76 -0.44 -17.99 9.29
CA GLU A 76 -0.72 -19.08 10.23
C GLU A 76 0.56 -19.64 10.87
N ASP A 77 1.64 -19.73 10.11
CA ASP A 77 2.95 -20.21 10.61
C ASP A 77 3.81 -19.11 11.26
N GLY A 78 3.33 -17.85 11.25
CA GLY A 78 4.02 -16.69 11.84
C GLY A 78 5.17 -16.14 11.01
N SER A 79 5.42 -16.64 9.79
CA SER A 79 6.48 -16.09 8.92
C SER A 79 6.13 -14.70 8.35
N ILE A 80 4.85 -14.34 8.36
CA ILE A 80 4.35 -12.98 8.16
C ILE A 80 3.56 -12.61 9.41
N GLU A 81 4.02 -11.59 10.13
CA GLU A 81 3.36 -11.09 11.33
C GLU A 81 2.94 -9.63 11.15
N PRO A 82 1.63 -9.31 11.27
CA PRO A 82 1.16 -7.93 11.25
C PRO A 82 1.60 -7.19 12.51
N ILE A 83 2.27 -6.06 12.34
CA ILE A 83 2.62 -5.18 13.46
C ILE A 83 1.34 -4.50 13.96
N VAL A 84 1.04 -4.66 15.25
CA VAL A 84 -0.09 -4.01 15.92
C VAL A 84 0.45 -3.03 16.95
N GLU A 85 0.30 -1.74 16.68
CA GLU A 85 0.76 -0.65 17.55
C GLU A 85 -0.09 -0.55 18.83
N ALA A 86 -1.42 -0.56 18.66
CA ALA A 86 -2.34 -0.40 19.76
C ALA A 86 -3.65 -1.14 19.55
N ARG A 87 -4.31 -1.46 20.67
CA ARG A 87 -5.66 -2.03 20.68
C ARG A 87 -6.56 -1.17 21.56
N PHE A 88 -7.74 -0.82 21.05
CA PHE A 88 -8.75 -0.06 21.76
C PHE A 88 -10.07 -0.83 21.78
N PRO A 89 -10.82 -0.82 22.88
CA PRO A 89 -12.23 -1.21 22.84
C PRO A 89 -13.01 -0.37 21.86
N MET A 90 -14.05 -0.91 21.24
CA MET A 90 -14.91 -0.18 20.29
C MET A 90 -15.45 1.13 20.87
N ALA A 91 -15.73 1.19 22.19
CA ALA A 91 -16.17 2.40 22.87
C ALA A 91 -15.13 3.56 22.85
N GLN A 92 -13.85 3.26 22.62
CA GLN A 92 -12.75 4.22 22.56
C GLN A 92 -12.31 4.51 21.11
N THR A 93 -13.23 4.40 20.15
CA THR A 93 -12.93 4.67 18.74
C THR A 93 -12.38 6.07 18.50
N ALA A 94 -12.84 7.09 19.26
CA ALA A 94 -12.34 8.44 19.15
C ALA A 94 -10.84 8.55 19.52
N ASP A 95 -10.40 7.85 20.58
CA ASP A 95 -9.01 7.83 21.01
C ASP A 95 -8.12 7.11 19.98
N ALA A 96 -8.61 6.01 19.41
CA ALA A 96 -7.93 5.30 18.32
C ALA A 96 -7.72 6.18 17.08
N HIS A 97 -8.74 6.97 16.69
CA HIS A 97 -8.63 7.93 15.60
C HIS A 97 -7.68 9.09 15.95
N ALA A 98 -7.70 9.59 17.18
CA ALA A 98 -6.77 10.63 17.62
C ALA A 98 -5.32 10.14 17.54
N LEU A 99 -5.04 8.91 18.01
CA LEU A 99 -3.71 8.31 17.89
C LEU A 99 -3.30 8.15 16.41
N MET A 100 -4.20 7.65 15.55
CA MET A 100 -3.89 7.51 14.12
C MET A 100 -3.58 8.84 13.44
N ALA A 101 -4.23 9.93 13.88
CA ALA A 101 -4.03 11.27 13.32
C ALA A 101 -2.67 11.89 13.68
N THR A 102 -1.95 11.39 14.68
CA THR A 102 -0.59 11.86 15.01
C THR A 102 0.43 11.53 13.94
N ASN A 103 0.19 10.50 13.12
CA ASN A 103 1.12 9.90 12.15
C ASN A 103 2.43 9.35 12.77
N ASP A 104 2.48 9.15 14.09
CA ASP A 104 3.64 8.62 14.81
C ASP A 104 3.56 7.09 15.00
N THR A 105 2.48 6.47 14.52
CA THR A 105 2.23 5.03 14.69
C THR A 105 2.92 4.18 13.62
N VAL A 106 3.44 3.03 14.03
CA VAL A 106 4.03 2.02 13.12
C VAL A 106 3.20 0.74 13.19
N GLY A 107 2.50 0.41 12.09
CA GLY A 107 1.64 -0.77 12.02
C GLY A 107 0.16 -0.44 12.07
N LYS A 108 -0.62 -1.27 12.75
CA LYS A 108 -2.09 -1.19 12.78
C LYS A 108 -2.61 -0.81 14.16
N ILE A 109 -3.66 0.02 14.17
CA ILE A 109 -4.49 0.26 15.35
C ILE A 109 -5.73 -0.61 15.21
N LEU A 110 -6.02 -1.45 16.21
CA LEU A 110 -7.17 -2.35 16.19
C LEU A 110 -8.26 -1.86 17.13
N LEU A 111 -9.49 -1.97 16.67
CA LEU A 111 -10.68 -1.85 17.51
C LEU A 111 -11.18 -3.26 17.85
N THR A 112 -11.39 -3.53 19.14
CA THR A 112 -11.84 -4.83 19.65
C THR A 112 -13.22 -4.71 20.28
N ARG A 113 -13.96 -5.80 20.25
CA ARG A 113 -15.25 -5.94 20.96
C ARG A 113 -15.01 -6.25 22.43
#